data_1759efc97accf2ec3afa80d4f5c524d7
#
_entry.id   1759efc97accf2ec3afa80d4f5c524d7
#
_cell.length_a   1.000
_cell.length_b   1.000
_cell.length_c   1.000
_cell.angle_alpha   90.00
_cell.angle_beta   90.00
_cell.angle_gamma   90.00
#
_symmetry.space_group_name_H-M   'P 1'
#
loop_
_entity.id
_entity.type
_entity.pdbx_description
1 polymer ?
#
loop_
_entity_poly.entity_id
_entity_poly.type
_entity_poly.pdbx_seq_one_letter_code
_entity_poly.pdbx_strand_id
1 'polypeptide(L)'
;MTFSRPKRRTYSEDELYEYAVGALARRMRTVAELKRLMRPRLEDPESEYSKTLVELVIRRLKDQGYLNDSQYAAYYSSLRRDNLKLGRMRVVTELKTRGVHGSVVEKAVDAAYEGVSDEKQAREYLRKKRLQKPKDQKQTARIFRQLARAGFGMKTIFTILKKWDVDEETLSALSEESESA
;
A
#
# COMPACT_ATOMS: atom_id res chain seq x y z
N MET A 1 -27.89 34.42 -15.79
CA MET A 1 -27.98 34.08 -14.35
C MET A 1 -26.74 33.30 -13.97
N THR A 2 -25.78 33.98 -13.33
CA THR A 2 -24.53 33.34 -12.84
C THR A 2 -24.85 32.63 -11.55
N PHE A 3 -24.86 31.29 -11.58
CA PHE A 3 -24.93 30.49 -10.36
C PHE A 3 -23.63 30.67 -9.57
N SER A 4 -23.66 31.52 -8.56
CA SER A 4 -22.58 31.64 -7.59
C SER A 4 -22.48 30.33 -6.82
N ARG A 5 -21.35 29.60 -6.95
CA ARG A 5 -21.08 28.43 -6.12
C ARG A 5 -21.16 28.87 -4.64
N PRO A 6 -21.91 28.16 -3.79
CA PRO A 6 -21.92 28.47 -2.37
C PRO A 6 -20.49 28.43 -1.82
N LYS A 7 -20.09 29.52 -1.10
CA LYS A 7 -18.79 29.58 -0.43
C LYS A 7 -18.65 28.33 0.45
N ARG A 8 -17.59 27.54 0.20
CA ARG A 8 -17.27 26.40 1.07
C ARG A 8 -16.99 26.94 2.48
N ARG A 9 -17.63 26.36 3.48
CA ARG A 9 -17.34 26.68 4.89
C ARG A 9 -15.89 26.33 5.16
N THR A 10 -15.10 27.32 5.58
CA THR A 10 -13.71 27.13 5.98
C THR A 10 -13.68 26.65 7.43
N TYR A 11 -12.90 25.61 7.69
CA TYR A 11 -12.75 25.06 9.02
C TYR A 11 -11.73 25.87 9.84
N SER A 12 -12.03 26.13 11.11
CA SER A 12 -11.05 26.56 12.11
C SER A 12 -10.11 25.41 12.47
N GLU A 13 -9.08 25.68 13.29
CA GLU A 13 -8.15 24.65 13.78
C GLU A 13 -8.90 23.54 14.54
N ASP A 14 -9.78 23.90 15.47
CA ASP A 14 -10.54 22.93 16.28
C ASP A 14 -11.52 22.13 15.43
N GLU A 15 -12.23 22.76 14.51
CA GLU A 15 -13.12 22.05 13.58
C GLU A 15 -12.35 21.08 12.69
N LEU A 16 -11.14 21.47 12.23
CA LEU A 16 -10.28 20.61 11.44
C LEU A 16 -9.73 19.43 12.25
N TYR A 17 -9.39 19.68 13.51
CA TYR A 17 -8.96 18.66 14.47
C TYR A 17 -10.09 17.66 14.73
N GLU A 18 -11.29 18.10 15.07
CA GLU A 18 -12.46 17.23 15.29
C GLU A 18 -12.80 16.40 14.04
N TYR A 19 -12.72 17.03 12.88
CA TYR A 19 -12.89 16.31 11.61
C TYR A 19 -11.85 15.20 11.43
N ALA A 20 -10.58 15.49 11.76
CA ALA A 20 -9.49 14.53 11.65
C ALA A 20 -9.63 13.37 12.65
N VAL A 21 -10.01 13.66 13.90
CA VAL A 21 -10.31 12.63 14.93
C VAL A 21 -11.46 11.74 14.46
N GLY A 22 -12.54 12.31 13.96
CA GLY A 22 -13.65 11.55 13.39
C GLY A 22 -13.25 10.70 12.17
N ALA A 23 -12.28 11.15 11.38
CA ALA A 23 -11.75 10.36 10.27
C ALA A 23 -10.87 9.19 10.72
N LEU A 24 -10.09 9.37 11.80
CA LEU A 24 -9.26 8.33 12.42
C LEU A 24 -10.09 7.29 13.18
N ALA A 25 -11.18 7.70 13.83
CA ALA A 25 -12.10 6.79 14.52
C ALA A 25 -12.73 5.76 13.59
N ARG A 26 -12.90 6.08 12.30
CA ARG A 26 -13.49 5.15 11.31
C ARG A 26 -12.49 4.12 10.80
N ARG A 27 -11.22 4.49 10.63
CA ARG A 27 -10.12 3.62 10.22
C ARG A 27 -8.77 4.27 10.46
N MET A 28 -7.74 3.47 10.64
CA MET A 28 -6.36 3.93 10.64
C MET A 28 -6.01 4.62 9.30
N ARG A 29 -5.23 5.70 9.41
CA ARG A 29 -4.77 6.49 8.24
C ARG A 29 -3.33 6.89 8.43
N THR A 30 -2.64 7.12 7.32
CA THR A 30 -1.32 7.73 7.33
C THR A 30 -1.41 9.25 7.47
N VAL A 31 -0.30 9.88 7.86
CA VAL A 31 -0.17 11.34 7.86
C VAL A 31 -0.54 11.93 6.50
N ALA A 32 -0.03 11.34 5.41
CA ALA A 32 -0.30 11.81 4.06
C ALA A 32 -1.77 11.65 3.65
N GLU A 33 -2.42 10.53 4.02
CA GLU A 33 -3.85 10.33 3.78
C GLU A 33 -4.70 11.37 4.53
N LEU A 34 -4.34 11.67 5.77
CA LEU A 34 -5.07 12.62 6.59
C LEU A 34 -4.90 14.06 6.08
N LYS A 35 -3.69 14.45 5.69
CA LYS A 35 -3.44 15.75 5.04
C LYS A 35 -4.29 15.92 3.77
N ARG A 36 -4.37 14.88 2.93
CA ARG A 36 -5.23 14.91 1.72
C ARG A 36 -6.72 15.07 2.03
N LEU A 37 -7.18 14.56 3.17
CA LEU A 37 -8.57 14.71 3.61
C LEU A 37 -8.88 16.11 4.18
N MET A 38 -7.92 16.71 4.86
CA MET A 38 -8.10 18.03 5.49
C MET A 38 -8.03 19.18 4.48
N ARG A 39 -7.11 19.12 3.51
CA ARG A 39 -6.90 20.20 2.52
C ARG A 39 -8.20 20.73 1.87
N PRO A 40 -9.14 19.91 1.36
CA PRO A 40 -10.36 20.41 0.73
C PRO A 40 -11.34 21.10 1.70
N ARG A 41 -11.06 21.10 3.00
CA ARG A 41 -11.87 21.78 4.05
C ARG A 41 -11.44 23.22 4.30
N LEU A 42 -10.36 23.65 3.67
CA LEU A 42 -9.79 24.98 3.78
C LEU A 42 -10.16 25.82 2.56
N GLU A 43 -10.26 27.12 2.72
CA GLU A 43 -10.66 28.06 1.66
C GLU A 43 -9.61 28.09 0.54
N ASP A 44 -8.35 28.27 0.91
CA ASP A 44 -7.19 28.19 0.01
C ASP A 44 -6.21 27.12 0.53
N PRO A 45 -6.30 25.86 0.04
CA PRO A 45 -5.47 24.76 0.47
C PRO A 45 -3.96 24.94 0.23
N GLU A 46 -3.59 25.83 -0.69
CA GLU A 46 -2.19 26.06 -1.08
C GLU A 46 -1.56 27.25 -0.33
N SER A 47 -2.36 28.06 0.37
CA SER A 47 -1.83 29.14 1.19
C SER A 47 -0.92 28.65 2.31
N GLU A 48 0.07 29.45 2.71
CA GLU A 48 0.97 29.13 3.83
C GLU A 48 0.20 29.01 5.16
N TYR A 49 -0.86 29.79 5.33
CA TYR A 49 -1.74 29.68 6.50
C TYR A 49 -2.40 28.29 6.55
N SER A 50 -2.99 27.83 5.45
CA SER A 50 -3.64 26.52 5.38
C SER A 50 -2.66 25.36 5.59
N LYS A 51 -1.47 25.44 5.02
CA LYS A 51 -0.41 24.46 5.22
C LYS A 51 0.00 24.39 6.69
N THR A 52 0.23 25.56 7.32
CA THR A 52 0.59 25.64 8.74
C THR A 52 -0.52 25.06 9.63
N LEU A 53 -1.78 25.40 9.35
CA LEU A 53 -2.92 24.89 10.09
C LEU A 53 -3.02 23.36 10.04
N VAL A 54 -2.83 22.77 8.88
CA VAL A 54 -2.80 21.30 8.69
C VAL A 54 -1.65 20.69 9.50
N GLU A 55 -0.44 21.29 9.47
CA GLU A 55 0.71 20.79 10.22
C GLU A 55 0.49 20.87 11.74
N LEU A 56 -0.14 21.93 12.25
CA LEU A 56 -0.49 22.06 13.67
C LEU A 56 -1.43 20.94 14.11
N VAL A 57 -2.50 20.69 13.34
CA VAL A 57 -3.43 19.59 13.63
C VAL A 57 -2.73 18.23 13.57
N ILE A 58 -1.87 18.00 12.58
CA ILE A 58 -1.10 16.75 12.47
C ILE A 58 -0.18 16.57 13.69
N ARG A 59 0.51 17.64 14.11
CA ARG A 59 1.37 17.59 15.30
C ARG A 59 0.57 17.22 16.55
N ARG A 60 -0.55 17.91 16.80
CA ARG A 60 -1.44 17.65 17.93
C ARG A 60 -1.92 16.19 17.96
N LEU A 61 -2.32 15.63 16.82
CA LEU A 61 -2.74 14.23 16.70
C LEU A 61 -1.59 13.24 16.96
N LYS A 62 -0.37 13.55 16.54
CA LYS A 62 0.82 12.74 16.84
C LYS A 62 1.16 12.77 18.32
N ASP A 63 1.17 13.95 18.92
CA ASP A 63 1.50 14.16 20.34
C ASP A 63 0.50 13.42 21.26
N GLN A 64 -0.75 13.33 20.83
CA GLN A 64 -1.81 12.56 21.51
C GLN A 64 -1.84 11.08 21.17
N GLY A 65 -0.95 10.60 20.28
CA GLY A 65 -0.87 9.19 19.90
C GLY A 65 -1.95 8.70 18.93
N TYR A 66 -2.83 9.59 18.42
CA TYR A 66 -3.87 9.19 17.44
C TYR A 66 -3.32 8.92 16.04
N LEU A 67 -2.12 9.43 15.73
CA LEU A 67 -1.53 9.33 14.40
C LEU A 67 -0.08 8.85 14.49
N ASN A 68 0.20 7.67 13.94
CA ASN A 68 1.52 7.04 13.97
C ASN A 68 1.76 6.19 12.73
N ASP A 69 2.55 6.70 11.78
CA ASP A 69 2.86 6.00 10.52
C ASP A 69 3.67 4.72 10.74
N SER A 70 4.48 4.63 11.82
CA SER A 70 5.24 3.41 12.12
C SER A 70 4.32 2.28 12.59
N GLN A 71 3.38 2.57 13.47
CA GLN A 71 2.37 1.60 13.91
C GLN A 71 1.45 1.20 12.74
N TYR A 72 1.04 2.19 11.93
CA TYR A 72 0.26 1.93 10.72
C TYR A 72 0.99 0.96 9.78
N ALA A 73 2.26 1.23 9.46
CA ALA A 73 3.06 0.42 8.55
C ALA A 73 3.28 -1.00 9.08
N ALA A 74 3.57 -1.16 10.37
CA ALA A 74 3.74 -2.47 11.01
C ALA A 74 2.45 -3.31 10.94
N TYR A 75 1.32 -2.73 11.36
CA TYR A 75 0.01 -3.39 11.29
C TYR A 75 -0.38 -3.74 9.85
N TYR A 76 -0.22 -2.79 8.94
CA TYR A 76 -0.55 -2.98 7.52
C TYR A 76 0.28 -4.11 6.89
N SER A 77 1.58 -4.13 7.15
CA SER A 77 2.49 -5.16 6.62
C SER A 77 2.09 -6.56 7.09
N SER A 78 1.84 -6.72 8.39
CA SER A 78 1.39 -8.00 8.96
C SER A 78 0.04 -8.43 8.38
N LEU A 79 -0.93 -7.52 8.29
CA LEU A 79 -2.24 -7.80 7.72
C LEU A 79 -2.16 -8.27 6.25
N ARG A 80 -1.31 -7.62 5.44
CA ARG A 80 -1.11 -7.98 4.03
C ARG A 80 -0.41 -9.32 3.86
N ARG A 81 0.61 -9.59 4.67
CA ARG A 81 1.30 -10.86 4.72
C ARG A 81 0.36 -11.98 5.14
N ASP A 82 -0.34 -11.82 6.25
CA ASP A 82 -1.08 -12.92 6.89
C ASP A 82 -2.43 -13.17 6.23
N ASN A 83 -3.17 -12.12 5.91
CA ASN A 83 -4.51 -12.28 5.35
C ASN A 83 -4.52 -12.38 3.83
N LEU A 84 -3.68 -11.63 3.12
CA LEU A 84 -3.69 -11.64 1.65
C LEU A 84 -2.56 -12.45 1.05
N LYS A 85 -1.60 -12.90 1.86
CA LYS A 85 -0.44 -13.67 1.43
C LYS A 85 0.39 -12.96 0.37
N LEU A 86 0.43 -11.62 0.41
CA LEU A 86 1.19 -10.82 -0.54
C LEU A 86 2.69 -10.97 -0.33
N GLY A 87 3.46 -10.81 -1.40
CA GLY A 87 4.90 -10.70 -1.36
C GLY A 87 5.36 -9.32 -0.86
N ARG A 88 6.60 -9.26 -0.37
CA ARG A 88 7.22 -8.09 0.24
C ARG A 88 7.15 -6.84 -0.64
N MET A 89 7.49 -6.96 -1.94
CA MET A 89 7.55 -5.83 -2.86
C MET A 89 6.20 -5.13 -3.03
N ARG A 90 5.11 -5.89 -3.04
CA ARG A 90 3.77 -5.32 -3.12
C ARG A 90 3.42 -4.47 -1.91
N VAL A 91 3.77 -4.93 -0.71
CA VAL A 91 3.51 -4.21 0.54
C VAL A 91 4.33 -2.92 0.62
N VAL A 92 5.60 -2.96 0.20
CA VAL A 92 6.44 -1.77 0.08
C VAL A 92 5.79 -0.73 -0.84
N THR A 93 5.36 -1.14 -2.03
CA THR A 93 4.71 -0.25 -3.01
C THR A 93 3.41 0.34 -2.45
N GLU A 94 2.57 -0.47 -1.81
CA GLU A 94 1.31 -0.01 -1.24
C GLU A 94 1.51 1.02 -0.11
N LEU A 95 2.51 0.81 0.77
CA LEU A 95 2.83 1.76 1.84
C LEU A 95 3.42 3.07 1.31
N LYS A 96 4.32 3.01 0.31
CA LYS A 96 4.86 4.20 -0.37
C LYS A 96 3.74 5.00 -1.06
N THR A 97 2.83 4.35 -1.76
CA THR A 97 1.66 5.00 -2.39
C THR A 97 0.74 5.68 -1.36
N ARG A 98 0.67 5.16 -0.14
CA ARG A 98 -0.05 5.77 0.98
C ARG A 98 0.70 6.94 1.63
N GLY A 99 1.92 7.22 1.15
CA GLY A 99 2.75 8.33 1.60
C GLY A 99 3.46 8.08 2.93
N VAL A 100 3.69 6.82 3.30
CA VAL A 100 4.57 6.48 4.43
C VAL A 100 6.01 6.70 4.00
N HIS A 101 6.83 7.30 4.88
CA HIS A 101 8.24 7.59 4.59
C HIS A 101 9.04 6.31 4.35
N GLY A 102 9.96 6.34 3.38
CA GLY A 102 10.72 5.17 2.92
C GLY A 102 11.41 4.38 4.04
N SER A 103 12.09 5.05 4.97
CA SER A 103 12.77 4.39 6.09
C SER A 103 11.79 3.68 7.05
N VAL A 104 10.60 4.23 7.25
CA VAL A 104 9.53 3.60 8.04
C VAL A 104 8.97 2.38 7.33
N VAL A 105 8.79 2.47 6.01
CA VAL A 105 8.34 1.35 5.18
C VAL A 105 9.32 0.20 5.25
N GLU A 106 10.61 0.45 5.03
CA GLU A 106 11.66 -0.57 5.06
C GLU A 106 11.70 -1.27 6.40
N LYS A 107 11.81 -0.52 7.50
CA LYS A 107 11.84 -1.07 8.86
C LYS A 107 10.61 -1.94 9.16
N ALA A 108 9.41 -1.47 8.81
CA ALA A 108 8.17 -2.18 9.10
C ALA A 108 8.01 -3.45 8.26
N VAL A 109 8.38 -3.39 6.98
CA VAL A 109 8.30 -4.55 6.08
C VAL A 109 9.38 -5.56 6.40
N ASP A 110 10.61 -5.13 6.71
CA ASP A 110 11.69 -6.04 7.14
C ASP A 110 11.27 -6.82 8.37
N ALA A 111 10.80 -6.16 9.40
CA ALA A 111 10.33 -6.83 10.62
C ALA A 111 9.13 -7.76 10.35
N ALA A 112 8.19 -7.35 9.50
CA ALA A 112 7.03 -8.18 9.19
C ALA A 112 7.39 -9.44 8.38
N TYR A 113 8.41 -9.40 7.52
CA TYR A 113 8.82 -10.51 6.66
C TYR A 113 10.06 -11.24 7.16
N GLU A 114 10.57 -10.91 8.35
CA GLU A 114 11.69 -11.61 8.97
C GLU A 114 11.36 -13.09 9.14
N GLY A 115 12.26 -13.95 8.67
CA GLY A 115 12.08 -15.41 8.72
C GLY A 115 10.96 -15.98 7.83
N VAL A 116 10.28 -15.16 7.03
CA VAL A 116 9.23 -15.61 6.12
C VAL A 116 9.85 -16.18 4.84
N SER A 117 9.56 -17.42 4.51
CA SER A 117 9.92 -18.01 3.22
C SER A 117 9.03 -17.48 2.11
N ASP A 118 9.62 -16.75 1.14
CA ASP A 118 8.89 -16.24 -0.02
C ASP A 118 8.21 -17.34 -0.83
N GLU A 119 8.86 -18.52 -0.96
CA GLU A 119 8.29 -19.64 -1.66
C GLU A 119 7.03 -20.18 -0.96
N LYS A 120 7.10 -20.35 0.36
CA LYS A 120 5.95 -20.77 1.16
C LYS A 120 4.80 -19.76 1.05
N GLN A 121 5.13 -18.49 1.18
CA GLN A 121 4.17 -17.38 1.06
C GLN A 121 3.48 -17.37 -0.30
N ALA A 122 4.24 -17.53 -1.39
CA ALA A 122 3.70 -17.56 -2.74
C ALA A 122 2.81 -18.78 -3.01
N ARG A 123 3.15 -19.96 -2.47
CA ARG A 123 2.28 -21.13 -2.53
C ARG A 123 0.96 -20.93 -1.80
N GLU A 124 1.01 -20.29 -0.61
CA GLU A 124 -0.21 -19.96 0.12
C GLU A 124 -1.07 -18.94 -0.61
N TYR A 125 -0.44 -17.96 -1.29
CA TYR A 125 -1.14 -17.02 -2.15
C TYR A 125 -1.86 -17.75 -3.30
N LEU A 126 -1.17 -18.65 -4.01
CA LEU A 126 -1.74 -19.44 -5.09
C LEU A 126 -2.93 -20.30 -4.59
N ARG A 127 -2.75 -20.96 -3.44
CA ARG A 127 -3.81 -21.75 -2.80
C ARG A 127 -5.04 -20.88 -2.47
N LYS A 128 -4.81 -19.71 -1.89
CA LYS A 128 -5.88 -18.76 -1.55
C LYS A 128 -6.61 -18.26 -2.79
N LYS A 129 -5.89 -18.05 -3.88
CA LYS A 129 -6.45 -17.64 -5.17
C LYS A 129 -7.01 -18.80 -6.00
N ARG A 130 -6.94 -20.04 -5.48
CA ARG A 130 -7.37 -21.27 -6.15
C ARG A 130 -6.70 -21.45 -7.52
N LEU A 131 -5.44 -21.00 -7.64
CA LEU A 131 -4.64 -21.16 -8.85
C LEU A 131 -3.96 -22.53 -8.83
N GLN A 132 -4.10 -23.26 -9.92
CA GLN A 132 -3.57 -24.61 -10.12
C GLN A 132 -2.45 -24.58 -11.15
N LYS A 133 -1.73 -25.72 -11.31
CA LYS A 133 -0.74 -25.92 -12.35
C LYS A 133 -1.30 -25.50 -13.73
N PRO A 134 -0.60 -24.64 -14.48
CA PRO A 134 -1.05 -24.19 -15.79
C PRO A 134 -1.07 -25.36 -16.78
N LYS A 135 -2.03 -25.35 -17.70
CA LYS A 135 -2.19 -26.35 -18.75
C LYS A 135 -1.62 -25.91 -20.11
N ASP A 136 -1.39 -24.61 -20.23
CA ASP A 136 -0.91 -23.99 -21.47
C ASP A 136 -0.10 -22.73 -21.17
N GLN A 137 0.57 -22.22 -22.20
CA GLN A 137 1.42 -21.02 -22.11
C GLN A 137 0.65 -19.75 -21.66
N LYS A 138 -0.61 -19.61 -22.10
CA LYS A 138 -1.46 -18.48 -21.72
C LYS A 138 -1.76 -18.46 -20.23
N GLN A 139 -2.05 -19.63 -19.64
CA GLN A 139 -2.25 -19.77 -18.21
C GLN A 139 -0.96 -19.55 -17.44
N THR A 140 0.17 -20.02 -17.94
CA THR A 140 1.51 -19.77 -17.38
C THR A 140 1.79 -18.27 -17.29
N ALA A 141 1.62 -17.54 -18.39
CA ALA A 141 1.79 -16.09 -18.43
C ALA A 141 0.85 -15.36 -17.47
N ARG A 142 -0.39 -15.82 -17.35
CA ARG A 142 -1.36 -15.26 -16.39
C ARG A 142 -0.90 -15.44 -14.96
N ILE A 143 -0.46 -16.63 -14.57
CA ILE A 143 -0.01 -16.94 -13.21
C ILE A 143 1.28 -16.18 -12.90
N PHE A 144 2.22 -16.13 -13.83
CA PHE A 144 3.45 -15.36 -13.72
C PHE A 144 3.15 -13.90 -13.40
N ARG A 145 2.36 -13.21 -14.24
CA ARG A 145 1.97 -11.81 -14.02
C ARG A 145 1.20 -11.61 -12.71
N GLN A 146 0.43 -12.58 -12.28
CA GLN A 146 -0.32 -12.51 -11.03
C GLN A 146 0.61 -12.59 -9.81
N LEU A 147 1.63 -13.46 -9.83
CA LEU A 147 2.64 -13.54 -8.78
C LEU A 147 3.52 -12.29 -8.74
N ALA A 148 3.94 -11.77 -9.90
CA ALA A 148 4.70 -10.52 -9.99
C ALA A 148 3.91 -9.33 -9.40
N ARG A 149 2.64 -9.18 -9.77
CA ARG A 149 1.73 -8.15 -9.20
C ARG A 149 1.47 -8.34 -7.71
N ALA A 150 1.53 -9.56 -7.22
CA ALA A 150 1.42 -9.86 -5.80
C ALA A 150 2.70 -9.54 -5.02
N GLY A 151 3.79 -9.16 -5.71
CA GLY A 151 5.05 -8.69 -5.14
C GLY A 151 6.04 -9.78 -4.79
N PHE A 152 5.99 -10.92 -5.45
CA PHE A 152 7.01 -11.95 -5.37
C PHE A 152 8.15 -11.68 -6.35
N GLY A 153 9.38 -11.94 -5.90
CA GLY A 153 10.57 -11.77 -6.75
C GLY A 153 10.66 -12.85 -7.83
N MET A 154 11.36 -12.54 -8.95
CA MET A 154 11.53 -13.43 -10.10
C MET A 154 12.06 -14.80 -9.70
N LYS A 155 13.07 -14.85 -8.83
CA LYS A 155 13.62 -16.12 -8.32
C LYS A 155 12.54 -17.01 -7.69
N THR A 156 11.65 -16.46 -6.89
CA THR A 156 10.54 -17.19 -6.25
C THR A 156 9.53 -17.66 -7.29
N ILE A 157 9.17 -16.81 -8.24
CA ILE A 157 8.23 -17.13 -9.32
C ILE A 157 8.77 -18.28 -10.17
N PHE A 158 10.03 -18.21 -10.59
CA PHE A 158 10.70 -19.25 -11.35
C PHE A 158 10.75 -20.58 -10.57
N THR A 159 11.13 -20.53 -9.29
CA THR A 159 11.16 -21.73 -8.45
C THR A 159 9.80 -22.43 -8.39
N ILE A 160 8.72 -21.68 -8.30
CA ILE A 160 7.37 -22.24 -8.24
C ILE A 160 6.94 -22.80 -9.59
N LEU A 161 7.14 -22.06 -10.67
CA LEU A 161 6.70 -22.48 -12.01
C LEU A 161 7.53 -23.65 -12.56
N LYS A 162 8.84 -23.70 -12.28
CA LYS A 162 9.67 -24.89 -12.59
C LYS A 162 9.18 -26.15 -11.87
N LYS A 163 8.70 -26.04 -10.62
CA LYS A 163 8.08 -27.19 -9.93
C LYS A 163 6.75 -27.63 -10.54
N TRP A 164 6.20 -26.84 -11.43
CA TRP A 164 5.03 -27.17 -12.24
C TRP A 164 5.39 -27.55 -13.67
N ASP A 165 6.66 -27.93 -13.91
CA ASP A 165 7.22 -28.36 -15.18
C ASP A 165 7.12 -27.30 -16.31
N VAL A 166 7.15 -26.02 -15.94
CA VAL A 166 7.29 -24.93 -16.91
C VAL A 166 8.77 -24.80 -17.28
N ASP A 167 9.05 -24.81 -18.57
CA ASP A 167 10.41 -24.72 -19.12
C ASP A 167 11.04 -23.33 -18.87
N GLU A 168 12.37 -23.30 -18.89
CA GLU A 168 13.14 -22.09 -18.58
C GLU A 168 13.06 -21.04 -19.70
N GLU A 169 12.92 -21.46 -20.93
CA GLU A 169 12.78 -20.57 -22.08
C GLU A 169 11.49 -19.75 -21.99
N THR A 170 10.36 -20.41 -21.69
CA THR A 170 9.07 -19.74 -21.43
C THR A 170 9.17 -18.75 -20.27
N LEU A 171 9.87 -19.10 -19.17
CA LEU A 171 10.01 -18.22 -18.02
C LEU A 171 10.87 -16.99 -18.33
N SER A 172 11.95 -17.16 -19.08
CA SER A 172 12.82 -16.06 -19.49
C SER A 172 12.11 -15.07 -20.41
N ALA A 173 11.36 -15.56 -21.40
CA ALA A 173 10.55 -14.73 -22.28
C ALA A 173 9.52 -13.90 -21.49
N LEU A 174 8.83 -14.50 -20.52
CA LEU A 174 7.86 -13.79 -19.67
C LEU A 174 8.50 -12.74 -18.75
N SER A 175 9.74 -12.98 -18.33
CA SER A 175 10.50 -12.00 -17.52
C SER A 175 10.84 -10.78 -18.35
N GLU A 176 11.35 -10.95 -19.57
CA GLU A 176 11.68 -9.87 -20.50
C GLU A 176 10.45 -9.01 -20.86
N GLU A 177 9.30 -9.66 -21.14
CA GLU A 177 8.03 -8.95 -21.37
C GLU A 177 7.61 -8.10 -20.15
N SER A 178 7.88 -8.58 -18.93
CA SER A 178 7.46 -7.89 -17.71
C SER A 178 8.34 -6.70 -17.35
N GLU A 179 9.58 -6.63 -17.83
CA GLU A 179 10.50 -5.51 -17.65
C GLU A 179 10.27 -4.39 -18.68
N SER A 180 9.67 -4.73 -19.81
CA SER A 180 9.40 -3.80 -20.92
C SER A 180 8.04 -3.09 -20.81
N ALA A 181 7.18 -3.45 -19.86
CA ALA A 181 5.80 -2.96 -19.69
C ALA A 181 5.66 -2.05 -18.46
#